data_9d615491164aa61e31d5ff59a8d93be7
#
_entry.id   9d615491164aa61e31d5ff59a8d93be7
#
_cell.length_a   1.000
_cell.length_b   1.000
_cell.length_c   1.000
_cell.angle_alpha   90.00
_cell.angle_beta   90.00
_cell.angle_gamma   90.00
#
_symmetry.space_group_name_H-M   'P 1'
#
loop_
_entity.id
_entity.type
_entity.pdbx_description
1 polymer ?
#
loop_
_entity_poly.entity_id
_entity_poly.type
_entity_poly.pdbx_seq_one_letter_code
_entity_poly.pdbx_strand_id
1 'polypeptide(L)'
;MHLALPLVLSVLLFGIGTYGLLVRRNLILVLMSAELMLNAANISLVAFDVFWADVLRAGQSLAIFVITIAAAEIGLGLAIVLLLYRSRGTIAVDDATELRERPSGVGPSRAGRGNA
;
A
#
# COMPACT_ATOMS: atom_id res chain seq x y z
N MET A 1 22.37 -17.30 23.36
CA MET A 1 21.26 -16.39 23.01
C MET A 1 19.93 -17.11 23.13
N HIS A 2 18.95 -16.49 23.76
CA HIS A 2 17.63 -17.11 23.87
C HIS A 2 16.86 -16.89 22.58
N LEU A 3 16.69 -17.92 21.78
CA LEU A 3 15.93 -17.92 20.54
C LEU A 3 14.46 -17.47 20.75
N ALA A 4 13.94 -17.66 21.96
CA ALA A 4 12.56 -17.34 22.29
C ALA A 4 12.20 -15.86 22.10
N LEU A 5 13.06 -14.92 22.48
CA LEU A 5 12.78 -13.49 22.40
C LEU A 5 12.58 -12.99 20.95
N PRO A 6 13.51 -13.25 20.01
CA PRO A 6 13.28 -12.83 18.63
C PRO A 6 12.11 -13.55 17.97
N LEU A 7 11.84 -14.81 18.32
CA LEU A 7 10.68 -15.50 17.79
C LEU A 7 9.36 -14.93 18.32
N VAL A 8 9.26 -14.61 19.59
CA VAL A 8 8.06 -13.95 20.14
C VAL A 8 7.83 -12.61 19.45
N LEU A 9 8.88 -11.81 19.26
CA LEU A 9 8.78 -10.54 18.53
C LEU A 9 8.30 -10.76 17.09
N SER A 10 8.86 -11.74 16.40
CA SER A 10 8.46 -12.09 15.04
C SER A 10 6.98 -12.48 14.95
N VAL A 11 6.52 -13.34 15.84
CA VAL A 11 5.09 -13.77 15.88
C VAL A 11 4.16 -12.59 16.15
N LEU A 12 4.54 -11.69 17.07
CA LEU A 12 3.76 -10.49 17.36
C LEU A 12 3.67 -9.56 16.13
N LEU A 13 4.79 -9.29 15.48
CA LEU A 13 4.83 -8.46 14.27
C LEU A 13 4.03 -9.08 13.14
N PHE A 14 4.14 -10.39 12.94
CA PHE A 14 3.38 -11.11 11.94
C PHE A 14 1.87 -11.05 12.23
N GLY A 15 1.47 -11.24 13.47
CA GLY A 15 0.08 -11.13 13.92
C GLY A 15 -0.51 -9.74 13.68
N ILE A 16 0.24 -8.69 14.06
CA ILE A 16 -0.18 -7.29 13.83
C ILE A 16 -0.27 -6.99 12.32
N GLY A 17 0.71 -7.43 11.54
CA GLY A 17 0.71 -7.27 10.09
C GLY A 17 -0.49 -7.97 9.43
N THR A 18 -0.77 -9.21 9.81
CA THR A 18 -1.93 -9.96 9.31
C THR A 18 -3.25 -9.27 9.69
N TYR A 19 -3.38 -8.83 10.93
CA TYR A 19 -4.55 -8.08 11.37
C TYR A 19 -4.73 -6.79 10.56
N GLY A 20 -3.67 -6.02 10.38
CA GLY A 20 -3.70 -4.80 9.57
C GLY A 20 -4.11 -5.05 8.12
N LEU A 21 -3.62 -6.14 7.53
CA LEU A 21 -3.95 -6.55 6.17
C LEU A 21 -5.45 -6.87 6.00
N LEU A 22 -6.02 -7.58 6.97
CA LEU A 22 -7.41 -8.03 6.90
C LEU A 22 -8.43 -6.92 7.19
N VAL A 23 -8.09 -5.96 8.06
CA VAL A 23 -9.03 -4.94 8.53
C VAL A 23 -9.03 -3.70 7.64
N ARG A 24 -7.93 -3.39 6.96
CA ARG A 24 -7.76 -2.13 6.25
C ARG A 24 -8.01 -2.25 4.75
N ARG A 25 -8.77 -1.30 4.21
CA ARG A 25 -9.05 -1.17 2.77
C ARG A 25 -8.14 -0.17 2.06
N ASN A 26 -7.28 0.54 2.81
CA ASN A 26 -6.37 1.53 2.25
C ASN A 26 -5.10 0.83 1.75
N LEU A 27 -4.74 1.05 0.49
CA LEU A 27 -3.56 0.48 -0.16
C LEU A 27 -2.26 0.77 0.58
N ILE A 28 -2.09 1.96 1.14
CA ILE A 28 -0.89 2.33 1.89
C ILE A 28 -0.78 1.50 3.17
N LEU A 29 -1.90 1.33 3.89
CA LEU A 29 -1.93 0.52 5.10
C LEU A 29 -1.74 -0.97 4.82
N VAL A 30 -2.23 -1.46 3.69
CA VAL A 30 -1.97 -2.83 3.21
C VAL A 30 -0.49 -3.04 2.93
N LEU A 31 0.17 -2.09 2.26
CA LEU A 31 1.61 -2.13 2.02
C LEU A 31 2.41 -2.13 3.32
N MET A 32 2.06 -1.27 4.27
CA MET A 32 2.71 -1.23 5.59
C MET A 32 2.50 -2.53 6.38
N SER A 33 1.34 -3.13 6.27
CA SER A 33 1.03 -4.42 6.92
C SER A 33 1.83 -5.57 6.30
N ALA A 34 1.95 -5.61 4.99
CA ALA A 34 2.79 -6.57 4.29
C ALA A 34 4.27 -6.43 4.68
N GLU A 35 4.75 -5.19 4.82
CA GLU A 35 6.11 -4.92 5.32
C GLU A 35 6.35 -5.44 6.73
N LEU A 36 5.41 -5.25 7.63
CA LEU A 36 5.49 -5.82 8.98
C LEU A 36 5.60 -7.34 8.95
N MET A 37 4.86 -8.01 8.08
CA MET A 37 4.92 -9.47 7.92
C MET A 37 6.28 -9.91 7.35
N LEU A 38 6.82 -9.20 6.38
CA LEU A 38 8.15 -9.47 5.82
C LEU A 38 9.26 -9.25 6.85
N ASN A 39 9.17 -8.19 7.65
CA ASN A 39 10.10 -7.96 8.76
C ASN A 39 10.04 -9.08 9.80
N ALA A 40 8.86 -9.58 10.11
CA ALA A 40 8.70 -10.73 11.00
C ALA A 40 9.42 -11.97 10.45
N ALA A 41 9.27 -12.26 9.16
CA ALA A 41 9.96 -13.34 8.49
C ALA A 41 11.50 -13.16 8.55
N ASN A 42 11.99 -11.94 8.31
CA ASN A 42 13.41 -11.63 8.39
C ASN A 42 13.99 -11.86 9.79
N ILE A 43 13.28 -11.42 10.84
CA ILE A 43 13.70 -11.65 12.22
C ILE A 43 13.82 -13.16 12.50
N SER A 44 12.85 -13.93 12.05
CA SER A 44 12.88 -15.40 12.19
C SER A 44 14.07 -16.02 11.48
N LEU A 45 14.32 -15.63 10.22
CA LEU A 45 15.42 -16.16 9.41
C LEU A 45 16.78 -15.89 10.10
N VAL A 46 17.01 -14.66 10.55
CA VAL A 46 18.25 -14.29 11.23
C VAL A 46 18.37 -14.97 12.59
N ALA A 47 17.26 -15.08 13.33
CA ALA A 47 17.25 -15.73 14.63
C ALA A 47 17.63 -17.22 14.53
N PHE A 48 17.09 -17.92 13.58
CA PHE A 48 17.43 -19.32 13.32
C PHE A 48 18.88 -19.48 12.84
N ASP A 49 19.33 -18.62 11.95
CA ASP A 49 20.71 -18.65 11.44
C ASP A 49 21.74 -18.48 12.56
N VAL A 50 21.50 -17.54 13.47
CA VAL A 50 22.37 -17.30 14.63
C VAL A 50 22.29 -18.46 15.64
N PHE A 51 21.11 -19.06 15.82
CA PHE A 51 20.92 -20.14 16.76
C PHE A 51 21.62 -21.44 16.32
N TRP A 52 21.50 -21.78 15.06
CA TRP A 52 22.11 -23.00 14.50
C TRP A 52 23.61 -22.82 14.18
N ALA A 53 24.10 -21.58 14.23
CA ALA A 53 25.51 -21.24 13.96
C ALA A 53 26.05 -21.90 12.68
N ASP A 54 25.25 -21.94 11.65
CA ASP A 54 25.59 -22.63 10.41
C ASP A 54 26.74 -21.91 9.68
N VAL A 55 27.68 -22.70 9.17
CA VAL A 55 28.89 -22.20 8.50
C VAL A 55 28.55 -21.39 7.24
N LEU A 56 27.44 -21.68 6.60
CA LEU A 56 27.01 -21.04 5.36
C LEU A 56 26.23 -19.72 5.57
N ARG A 57 25.80 -19.42 6.77
CA ARG A 57 24.99 -18.23 7.08
C ARG A 57 23.85 -17.97 6.08
N ALA A 58 23.20 -19.06 5.69
CA ALA A 58 22.14 -19.04 4.67
C ALA A 58 20.96 -18.15 5.05
N GLY A 59 20.62 -18.11 6.35
CA GLY A 59 19.54 -17.28 6.87
C GLY A 59 19.80 -15.79 6.70
N GLN A 60 21.03 -15.34 6.89
CA GLN A 60 21.40 -13.94 6.69
C GLN A 60 21.35 -13.56 5.20
N SER A 61 21.83 -14.44 4.32
CA SER A 61 21.77 -14.21 2.88
C SER A 61 20.33 -14.16 2.38
N LEU A 62 19.46 -15.04 2.88
CA LEU A 62 18.03 -15.01 2.59
C LEU A 62 17.36 -13.75 3.13
N ALA A 63 17.71 -13.31 4.33
CA ALA A 63 17.18 -12.09 4.91
C ALA A 63 17.51 -10.85 4.06
N ILE A 64 18.75 -10.72 3.58
CA ILE A 64 19.16 -9.65 2.68
C ILE A 64 18.35 -9.70 1.37
N PHE A 65 18.16 -10.88 0.82
CA PHE A 65 17.36 -11.08 -0.40
C PHE A 65 15.90 -10.65 -0.19
N VAL A 66 15.28 -11.05 0.92
CA VAL A 66 13.90 -10.66 1.26
C VAL A 66 13.79 -9.15 1.48
N ILE A 67 14.76 -8.53 2.17
CA ILE A 67 14.79 -7.06 2.35
C ILE A 67 14.87 -6.34 1.00
N THR A 68 15.66 -6.86 0.08
CA THR A 68 15.79 -6.27 -1.27
C THR A 68 14.48 -6.36 -2.04
N ILE A 69 13.80 -7.51 -1.99
CA ILE A 69 12.47 -7.69 -2.61
C ILE A 69 11.46 -6.76 -1.96
N ALA A 70 11.44 -6.68 -0.64
CA ALA A 70 10.54 -5.81 0.11
C ALA A 70 10.72 -4.34 -0.29
N ALA A 71 11.96 -3.87 -0.39
CA ALA A 71 12.25 -2.51 -0.85
C ALA A 71 11.77 -2.25 -2.28
N ALA A 72 11.93 -3.23 -3.18
CA ALA A 72 11.45 -3.15 -4.55
C ALA A 72 9.91 -3.13 -4.61
N GLU A 73 9.23 -3.95 -3.80
CA GLU A 73 7.78 -3.98 -3.71
C GLU A 73 7.19 -2.68 -3.17
N ILE A 74 7.82 -2.08 -2.15
CA ILE A 74 7.42 -0.76 -1.65
C ILE A 74 7.57 0.29 -2.73
N GLY A 75 8.68 0.34 -3.43
CA GLY A 75 8.92 1.28 -4.52
C GLY A 75 7.84 1.15 -5.60
N LEU A 76 7.54 -0.08 -6.02
CA LEU A 76 6.49 -0.36 -6.99
C LEU A 76 5.10 -0.01 -6.45
N GLY A 77 4.80 -0.40 -5.22
CA GLY A 77 3.51 -0.12 -4.57
C GLY A 77 3.25 1.38 -4.41
N LEU A 78 4.24 2.14 -3.98
CA LEU A 78 4.15 3.60 -3.90
C LEU A 78 3.98 4.25 -5.26
N ALA A 79 4.65 3.74 -6.30
CA ALA A 79 4.47 4.21 -7.67
C ALA A 79 3.04 4.00 -8.16
N ILE A 80 2.45 2.83 -7.88
CA ILE A 80 1.04 2.53 -8.20
C ILE A 80 0.09 3.45 -7.43
N VAL A 81 0.30 3.65 -6.14
CA VAL A 81 -0.51 4.56 -5.31
C VAL A 81 -0.44 5.99 -5.84
N LEU A 82 0.76 6.45 -6.17
CA LEU A 82 0.96 7.79 -6.74
C LEU A 82 0.27 7.94 -8.10
N LEU A 83 0.35 6.92 -8.95
CA LEU A 83 -0.32 6.90 -10.24
C LEU A 83 -1.85 7.00 -10.09
N LEU A 84 -2.41 6.20 -9.19
CA LEU A 84 -3.85 6.25 -8.87
C LEU A 84 -4.27 7.60 -8.31
N TYR A 85 -3.44 8.19 -7.45
CA TYR A 85 -3.72 9.50 -6.87
C TYR A 85 -3.71 10.60 -7.93
N ARG A 86 -2.75 10.57 -8.84
CA ARG A 86 -2.69 11.48 -9.99
C ARG A 86 -3.86 11.30 -10.95
N SER A 87 -4.23 10.08 -11.24
CA SER A 87 -5.38 9.75 -12.10
C SER A 87 -6.68 10.30 -11.52
N ARG A 88 -6.92 10.14 -10.23
CA ARG A 88 -8.09 10.72 -9.54
C ARG A 88 -8.07 12.25 -9.54
N GLY A 89 -6.91 12.86 -9.33
CA GLY A 89 -6.74 14.31 -9.40
C GLY A 89 -7.07 14.86 -10.80
N THR A 90 -6.63 14.18 -11.85
CA THR A 90 -6.93 14.55 -13.24
C THR A 90 -8.42 14.43 -13.54
N ILE A 91 -9.09 13.38 -13.13
CA ILE A 91 -10.54 13.20 -13.28
C ILE A 91 -11.31 14.31 -12.56
N ALA A 92 -10.92 14.66 -11.32
CA ALA A 92 -11.56 15.72 -10.56
C ALA A 92 -11.38 17.10 -11.23
N VAL A 93 -10.24 17.38 -11.83
CA VAL A 93 -10.01 18.62 -12.60
C VAL A 93 -10.85 18.66 -13.88
N ASP A 94 -10.93 17.55 -14.60
CA ASP A 94 -11.75 17.42 -15.81
C ASP A 94 -13.23 17.62 -15.49
N ASP A 95 -13.75 17.03 -14.43
CA ASP A 95 -15.12 17.23 -13.94
C ASP A 95 -15.41 18.70 -13.59
N ALA A 96 -14.46 19.36 -12.90
CA ALA A 96 -14.59 20.77 -12.56
C ALA A 96 -14.58 21.68 -13.80
N THR A 97 -13.80 21.34 -14.82
CA THR A 97 -13.76 22.05 -16.09
C THR A 97 -15.06 21.87 -16.89
N GLU A 98 -15.60 20.66 -16.93
CA GLU A 98 -16.89 20.37 -17.57
C GLU A 98 -18.04 21.14 -16.91
N LEU A 99 -18.06 21.23 -15.58
CA LEU A 99 -19.04 22.02 -14.84
C LEU A 99 -18.91 23.52 -15.11
N ARG A 100 -17.72 24.00 -15.38
CA ARG A 100 -17.45 25.40 -15.74
C ARG A 100 -17.89 25.74 -17.16
N GLU A 101 -17.78 24.81 -18.09
CA GLU A 101 -18.14 24.98 -19.49
C GLU A 101 -19.65 24.81 -19.76
N ARG A 102 -20.40 24.26 -18.81
CA ARG A 102 -21.86 24.27 -18.91
C ARG A 102 -22.35 25.70 -18.78
N PRO A 103 -22.84 26.34 -19.87
CA PRO A 103 -23.38 27.69 -19.77
C PRO A 103 -24.60 27.63 -18.84
N SER A 104 -24.46 28.36 -17.72
CA SER A 104 -25.60 28.68 -16.88
C SER A 104 -26.57 29.54 -17.68
N GLY A 105 -27.51 28.93 -18.35
CA GLY A 105 -28.55 29.71 -18.97
C GLY A 105 -28.96 29.32 -20.39
N VAL A 106 -29.48 28.12 -20.53
CA VAL A 106 -30.62 28.00 -21.43
C VAL A 106 -31.84 27.72 -20.56
N GLY A 107 -32.33 28.76 -19.94
CA GLY A 107 -33.69 28.78 -19.47
C GLY A 107 -34.59 28.49 -20.68
N PRO A 108 -35.69 27.74 -20.51
CA PRO A 108 -36.59 27.50 -21.62
C PRO A 108 -37.09 28.84 -22.18
N SER A 109 -36.69 29.17 -23.40
CA SER A 109 -37.27 30.22 -24.15
C SER A 109 -38.80 29.98 -24.19
N ARG A 110 -39.50 30.78 -23.45
CA ARG A 110 -40.93 30.97 -23.63
C ARG A 110 -41.10 31.60 -25.00
N ALA A 111 -41.08 30.78 -26.05
CA ALA A 111 -41.53 31.16 -27.35
C ALA A 111 -43.01 31.56 -27.25
N GLY A 112 -43.26 32.75 -27.66
CA GLY A 112 -44.48 33.53 -27.66
C GLY A 112 -45.78 32.77 -27.87
N ARG A 113 -46.69 33.02 -26.99
CA ARG A 113 -48.11 33.09 -27.35
C ARG A 113 -48.28 34.32 -28.23
N GLY A 114 -48.19 34.09 -29.54
CA GLY A 114 -48.73 35.02 -30.52
C GLY A 114 -50.21 34.88 -30.52
N ASN A 115 -50.85 35.97 -30.30
CA ASN A 115 -52.26 36.18 -30.45
C ASN A 115 -52.77 35.94 -31.87
N ALA A 116 -53.87 35.27 -31.96
CA ALA A 116 -54.84 35.61 -32.99
C ALA A 116 -56.17 35.77 -32.32
#